data_fa4ebe17ae5d60bae9324ec1760357ef
#
_entry.id   fa4ebe17ae5d60bae9324ec1760357ef
#
_cell.length_a   1.000
_cell.length_b   1.000
_cell.length_c   1.000
_cell.angle_alpha   90.00
_cell.angle_beta   90.00
_cell.angle_gamma   90.00
#
_symmetry.space_group_name_H-M   'P 1'
#
loop_
_entity.id
_entity.type
_entity.pdbx_description
1 polymer ?
#
loop_
_entity_poly.entity_id
_entity_poly.type
_entity_poly.pdbx_seq_one_letter_code
_entity_poly.pdbx_strand_id
1 'polypeptide(L)'
;MKRISLALVVLFAAMAMSSFNAPAYKIARLKYSGGGDWYGDRTALPNLIKFCNENLKTNFDDDDEVVEVGSASLFNYPFTFMTGHGNVIFSDQEARNLRKYLTGGGFLHIDDNYGLDQYIRPQMKKVFPELDFVELPVNHPIYHQKYDFPNGLPKIHEHDGKRAQGFGLIYKGRLVCFYTYECDLGNGWEDYGTYAGDTQEARQKALKMGANLIQYIFTQ
;
A
#
# COMPACT_ATOMS: atom_id res chain seq x y z
N MET A 1 32.85 42.97 -25.18
CA MET A 1 31.50 42.40 -25.22
C MET A 1 31.44 40.83 -25.23
N LYS A 2 32.50 40.11 -25.64
CA LYS A 2 32.50 38.62 -25.74
C LYS A 2 32.65 37.86 -24.37
N ARG A 3 33.16 38.52 -23.32
CA ARG A 3 33.38 37.87 -22.00
C ARG A 3 32.14 37.78 -21.09
N ILE A 4 31.14 38.64 -21.32
CA ILE A 4 29.91 38.66 -20.53
C ILE A 4 28.98 37.50 -20.95
N SER A 5 28.96 37.12 -22.23
CA SER A 5 28.13 36.04 -22.76
C SER A 5 28.56 34.65 -22.27
N LEU A 6 29.86 34.43 -22.00
CA LEU A 6 30.37 33.15 -21.54
C LEU A 6 30.00 32.91 -20.06
N ALA A 7 30.04 33.95 -19.22
CA ALA A 7 29.66 33.88 -17.81
C ALA A 7 28.16 33.62 -17.64
N LEU A 8 27.32 34.23 -18.48
CA LEU A 8 25.87 33.98 -18.45
C LEU A 8 25.50 32.55 -18.87
N VAL A 9 26.21 31.99 -19.89
CA VAL A 9 25.97 30.62 -20.34
C VAL A 9 26.39 29.60 -19.27
N VAL A 10 27.51 29.85 -18.57
CA VAL A 10 27.97 28.97 -17.47
C VAL A 10 27.05 29.05 -16.28
N LEU A 11 26.49 30.24 -15.96
CA LEU A 11 25.50 30.40 -14.87
C LEU A 11 24.18 29.71 -15.21
N PHE A 12 23.70 29.76 -16.45
CA PHE A 12 22.51 29.05 -16.90
C PHE A 12 22.72 27.53 -16.93
N ALA A 13 23.89 27.05 -17.32
CA ALA A 13 24.24 25.64 -17.29
C ALA A 13 24.37 25.11 -15.85
N ALA A 14 24.88 25.91 -14.91
CA ALA A 14 24.92 25.54 -13.50
C ALA A 14 23.55 25.51 -12.82
N MET A 15 22.60 26.35 -13.24
CA MET A 15 21.20 26.29 -12.77
C MET A 15 20.42 25.12 -13.37
N ALA A 16 20.78 24.64 -14.56
CA ALA A 16 20.15 23.47 -15.18
C ALA A 16 20.63 22.13 -14.58
N MET A 17 21.70 22.14 -13.78
CA MET A 17 22.23 20.94 -13.10
C MET A 17 21.80 20.83 -11.63
N SER A 18 21.00 21.75 -11.10
CA SER A 18 20.23 21.42 -9.90
C SER A 18 19.14 20.46 -10.32
N SER A 19 19.45 19.16 -10.32
CA SER A 19 18.42 18.13 -10.29
C SER A 19 17.54 18.46 -9.08
N PHE A 20 16.35 18.97 -9.32
CA PHE A 20 15.30 18.95 -8.32
C PHE A 20 15.07 17.46 -8.02
N ASN A 21 15.71 16.94 -6.97
CA ASN A 21 15.26 15.71 -6.40
C ASN A 21 13.82 15.98 -5.97
N ALA A 22 12.87 15.43 -6.71
CA ALA A 22 11.48 15.45 -6.27
C ALA A 22 11.48 14.88 -4.84
N PRO A 23 10.70 15.49 -3.91
CA PRO A 23 10.66 14.98 -2.55
C PRO A 23 10.28 13.49 -2.61
N ALA A 24 10.99 12.68 -1.84
CA ALA A 24 10.66 11.26 -1.72
C ALA A 24 9.26 11.14 -1.14
N TYR A 25 8.40 10.33 -1.79
CA TYR A 25 7.11 9.98 -1.20
C TYR A 25 7.33 9.01 -0.06
N LYS A 26 6.56 9.17 1.01
CA LYS A 26 6.51 8.22 2.11
C LYS A 26 5.24 7.39 2.04
N ILE A 27 5.36 6.14 2.42
CA ILE A 27 4.22 5.27 2.69
C ILE A 27 4.15 4.99 4.19
N ALA A 28 2.98 4.68 4.70
CA ALA A 28 2.81 4.54 6.14
C ALA A 28 2.05 3.28 6.51
N ARG A 29 2.41 2.72 7.67
CA ARG A 29 1.68 1.71 8.39
C ARG A 29 0.56 2.38 9.20
N LEU A 30 -0.67 1.89 9.05
CA LEU A 30 -1.82 2.45 9.74
C LEU A 30 -1.97 1.83 11.13
N LYS A 31 -1.78 2.65 12.17
CA LYS A 31 -2.02 2.27 13.56
C LYS A 31 -3.49 2.46 13.92
N TYR A 32 -4.12 1.37 14.34
CA TYR A 32 -5.53 1.34 14.75
C TYR A 32 -5.68 0.88 16.20
N SER A 33 -6.88 1.09 16.77
CA SER A 33 -7.27 0.65 18.11
C SER A 33 -8.02 -0.68 18.06
N GLY A 34 -8.26 -1.30 19.21
CA GLY A 34 -9.05 -2.53 19.34
C GLY A 34 -8.27 -3.73 19.85
N GLY A 35 -6.94 -3.63 19.93
CA GLY A 35 -6.07 -4.68 20.47
C GLY A 35 -5.52 -5.66 19.44
N GLY A 36 -5.83 -5.46 18.14
CA GLY A 36 -5.13 -6.17 17.08
C GLY A 36 -3.69 -5.66 16.91
N ASP A 37 -2.84 -6.51 16.36
CA ASP A 37 -1.39 -6.29 16.24
C ASP A 37 -1.01 -5.55 14.95
N TRP A 38 -1.50 -4.31 14.80
CA TRP A 38 -1.19 -3.41 13.66
C TRP A 38 0.32 -3.27 13.38
N TYR A 39 1.15 -3.63 14.34
CA TYR A 39 2.62 -3.60 14.29
C TYR A 39 3.25 -4.89 13.76
N GLY A 40 2.43 -5.85 13.32
CA GLY A 40 2.88 -7.06 12.60
C GLY A 40 3.62 -6.72 11.30
N ASP A 41 4.26 -7.71 10.68
CA ASP A 41 4.94 -7.61 9.39
C ASP A 41 5.94 -6.43 9.32
N ARG A 42 6.85 -6.39 10.29
CA ARG A 42 7.70 -5.20 10.57
C ARG A 42 8.60 -4.81 9.41
N THR A 43 9.14 -5.76 8.68
CA THR A 43 10.04 -5.53 7.55
C THR A 43 9.31 -5.49 6.20
N ALA A 44 7.99 -5.73 6.19
CA ALA A 44 7.19 -5.82 4.98
C ALA A 44 7.25 -4.54 4.12
N LEU A 45 6.93 -3.38 4.70
CA LEU A 45 6.94 -2.12 3.96
C LEU A 45 8.35 -1.70 3.52
N PRO A 46 9.41 -1.73 4.35
CA PRO A 46 10.78 -1.46 3.89
C PRO A 46 11.19 -2.33 2.70
N ASN A 47 10.88 -3.63 2.74
CA ASN A 47 11.18 -4.54 1.64
C ASN A 47 10.36 -4.22 0.37
N LEU A 48 9.08 -3.89 0.50
CA LEU A 48 8.25 -3.46 -0.62
C LEU A 48 8.75 -2.15 -1.23
N ILE A 49 9.10 -1.16 -0.41
CA ILE A 49 9.70 0.11 -0.80
C ILE A 49 10.95 -0.14 -1.65
N LYS A 50 11.90 -0.90 -1.10
CA LYS A 50 13.12 -1.27 -1.79
C LYS A 50 12.84 -1.94 -3.13
N PHE A 51 11.94 -2.92 -3.14
CA PHE A 51 11.56 -3.61 -4.37
C PHE A 51 10.96 -2.66 -5.41
N CYS A 52 10.10 -1.73 -5.01
CA CYS A 52 9.48 -0.73 -5.90
C CYS A 52 10.52 0.27 -6.42
N ASN A 53 11.40 0.79 -5.57
CA ASN A 53 12.46 1.71 -5.97
C ASN A 53 13.39 1.06 -7.03
N GLU A 54 13.75 -0.20 -6.83
CA GLU A 54 14.59 -0.94 -7.78
C GLU A 54 13.88 -1.28 -9.09
N ASN A 55 12.61 -1.71 -9.01
CA ASN A 55 11.91 -2.31 -10.16
C ASN A 55 10.97 -1.35 -10.88
N LEU A 56 10.28 -0.44 -10.18
CA LEU A 56 9.37 0.54 -10.77
C LEU A 56 10.05 1.90 -10.99
N LYS A 57 11.26 2.09 -10.46
CA LYS A 57 11.97 3.38 -10.46
C LYS A 57 11.17 4.46 -9.71
N THR A 58 10.50 4.05 -8.65
CA THR A 58 9.88 4.98 -7.71
C THR A 58 10.96 5.70 -6.89
N ASN A 59 10.57 6.81 -6.25
CA ASN A 59 11.43 7.55 -5.33
C ASN A 59 10.73 7.61 -3.96
N PHE A 60 10.54 6.44 -3.34
CA PHE A 60 10.07 6.36 -1.97
C PHE A 60 11.24 6.53 -0.99
N ASP A 61 10.94 7.11 0.17
CA ASP A 61 11.84 7.08 1.31
C ASP A 61 12.06 5.63 1.75
N ASP A 62 13.27 5.27 2.16
CA ASP A 62 13.64 3.88 2.42
C ASP A 62 12.90 3.25 3.61
N ASP A 63 12.42 4.09 4.54
CA ASP A 63 11.68 3.67 5.72
C ASP A 63 10.19 4.01 5.63
N ASP A 64 9.34 3.15 6.20
CA ASP A 64 7.93 3.45 6.41
C ASP A 64 7.72 4.27 7.70
N GLU A 65 6.62 4.99 7.73
CA GLU A 65 6.18 5.75 8.90
C GLU A 65 4.98 5.05 9.56
N VAL A 66 4.74 5.35 10.84
CA VAL A 66 3.52 4.91 11.53
C VAL A 66 2.57 6.08 11.68
N VAL A 67 1.32 5.91 11.25
CA VAL A 67 0.31 6.96 11.33
C VAL A 67 -0.98 6.45 11.97
N GLU A 68 -1.54 7.20 12.91
CA GLU A 68 -2.83 6.87 13.52
C GLU A 68 -4.00 7.24 12.59
N VAL A 69 -5.05 6.43 12.60
CA VAL A 69 -6.26 6.63 11.77
C VAL A 69 -6.87 8.02 11.96
N GLY A 70 -6.86 8.55 13.19
CA GLY A 70 -7.41 9.85 13.53
C GLY A 70 -6.48 11.04 13.29
N SER A 71 -5.22 10.81 12.94
CA SER A 71 -4.22 11.88 12.78
C SER A 71 -4.43 12.72 11.53
N ALA A 72 -4.14 14.03 11.66
CA ALA A 72 -4.08 14.91 10.50
C ALA A 72 -2.89 14.55 9.57
N SER A 73 -1.82 13.97 10.11
CA SER A 73 -0.66 13.53 9.31
C SER A 73 -0.98 12.38 8.34
N LEU A 74 -2.12 11.68 8.50
CA LEU A 74 -2.60 10.66 7.56
C LEU A 74 -2.64 11.18 6.11
N PHE A 75 -2.97 12.45 5.93
CA PHE A 75 -3.08 13.09 4.60
C PHE A 75 -1.72 13.36 3.92
N ASN A 76 -0.60 13.12 4.61
CA ASN A 76 0.73 13.24 4.02
C ASN A 76 1.16 11.99 3.25
N TYR A 77 0.43 10.88 3.38
CA TYR A 77 0.79 9.59 2.80
C TYR A 77 -0.17 9.22 1.68
N PRO A 78 0.28 9.11 0.42
CA PRO A 78 -0.60 8.70 -0.69
C PRO A 78 -1.08 7.25 -0.55
N PHE A 79 -0.31 6.43 0.17
CA PHE A 79 -0.59 5.02 0.42
C PHE A 79 -0.41 4.69 1.90
N THR A 80 -1.36 3.95 2.45
CA THR A 80 -1.27 3.38 3.79
C THR A 80 -1.50 1.87 3.75
N PHE A 81 -0.75 1.15 4.58
CA PHE A 81 -0.84 -0.28 4.78
C PHE A 81 -1.39 -0.60 6.16
N MET A 82 -2.33 -1.50 6.22
CA MET A 82 -2.93 -2.01 7.44
C MET A 82 -2.86 -3.52 7.43
N THR A 83 -2.33 -4.09 8.48
CA THR A 83 -2.21 -5.54 8.70
C THR A 83 -2.54 -5.87 10.15
N GLY A 84 -2.62 -7.13 10.48
CA GLY A 84 -2.69 -7.66 11.83
C GLY A 84 -3.71 -8.76 12.01
N HIS A 85 -3.68 -9.33 13.22
CA HIS A 85 -4.65 -10.30 13.70
C HIS A 85 -5.63 -9.63 14.67
N GLY A 86 -6.84 -10.15 14.76
CA GLY A 86 -7.80 -9.79 15.81
C GLY A 86 -8.52 -8.47 15.61
N ASN A 87 -8.87 -7.84 16.73
CA ASN A 87 -9.89 -6.80 16.74
C ASN A 87 -9.39 -5.45 16.24
N VAL A 88 -10.22 -4.83 15.42
CA VAL A 88 -10.05 -3.45 14.91
C VAL A 88 -11.21 -2.60 15.38
N ILE A 89 -10.92 -1.44 15.92
CA ILE A 89 -11.95 -0.46 16.34
C ILE A 89 -11.58 0.91 15.79
N PHE A 90 -12.50 1.50 15.04
CA PHE A 90 -12.47 2.92 14.69
C PHE A 90 -13.55 3.66 15.49
N SER A 91 -13.18 4.74 16.16
CA SER A 91 -14.14 5.72 16.65
C SER A 91 -14.84 6.40 15.48
N ASP A 92 -15.97 7.06 15.72
CA ASP A 92 -16.65 7.81 14.67
C ASP A 92 -15.80 8.94 14.08
N GLN A 93 -14.91 9.51 14.89
CA GLN A 93 -13.98 10.53 14.41
C GLN A 93 -12.92 9.94 13.49
N GLU A 94 -12.34 8.79 13.84
CA GLU A 94 -11.38 8.06 13.01
C GLU A 94 -12.02 7.58 11.69
N ALA A 95 -13.23 7.04 11.75
CA ALA A 95 -13.97 6.65 10.56
C ALA A 95 -14.21 7.85 9.61
N ARG A 96 -14.60 9.02 10.15
CA ARG A 96 -14.75 10.25 9.35
C ARG A 96 -13.42 10.73 8.79
N ASN A 97 -12.33 10.64 9.55
CA ASN A 97 -10.99 11.04 9.11
C ASN A 97 -10.50 10.13 7.96
N LEU A 98 -10.61 8.82 8.15
CA LEU A 98 -10.25 7.83 7.13
C LEU A 98 -11.08 8.01 5.84
N ARG A 99 -12.39 8.26 5.97
CA ARG A 99 -13.24 8.59 4.82
C ARG A 99 -12.74 9.82 4.06
N LYS A 100 -12.41 10.91 4.76
CA LYS A 100 -11.87 12.12 4.13
C LYS A 100 -10.55 11.82 3.40
N TYR A 101 -9.67 11.08 4.03
CA TYR A 101 -8.41 10.64 3.44
C TYR A 101 -8.63 9.86 2.15
N LEU A 102 -9.44 8.81 2.20
CA LEU A 102 -9.71 7.94 1.05
C LEU A 102 -10.45 8.67 -0.07
N THR A 103 -11.41 9.55 0.25
CA THR A 103 -12.12 10.33 -0.77
C THR A 103 -11.31 11.50 -1.32
N GLY A 104 -10.28 11.95 -0.59
CA GLY A 104 -9.37 13.03 -0.96
C GLY A 104 -8.15 12.62 -1.78
N GLY A 105 -8.05 11.35 -2.19
CA GLY A 105 -6.94 10.85 -3.02
C GLY A 105 -6.06 9.80 -2.35
N GLY A 106 -6.16 9.62 -1.03
CA GLY A 106 -5.44 8.58 -0.31
C GLY A 106 -5.90 7.16 -0.69
N PHE A 107 -5.09 6.19 -0.37
CA PHE A 107 -5.36 4.76 -0.62
C PHE A 107 -5.02 3.93 0.60
N LEU A 108 -5.86 2.94 0.90
CA LEU A 108 -5.64 1.96 1.96
C LEU A 108 -5.51 0.56 1.37
N HIS A 109 -4.40 -0.10 1.67
CA HIS A 109 -4.28 -1.55 1.53
C HIS A 109 -4.50 -2.21 2.89
N ILE A 110 -5.41 -3.14 2.96
CA ILE A 110 -5.66 -3.98 4.13
C ILE A 110 -5.22 -5.39 3.79
N ASP A 111 -4.36 -5.97 4.62
CA ASP A 111 -3.94 -7.36 4.51
C ASP A 111 -4.41 -8.14 5.74
N ASP A 112 -5.16 -9.20 5.51
CA ASP A 112 -5.67 -10.07 6.57
C ASP A 112 -4.63 -11.11 6.92
N ASN A 113 -3.95 -10.91 8.04
CA ASN A 113 -3.02 -11.87 8.62
C ASN A 113 -3.72 -13.03 9.33
N TYR A 114 -4.96 -13.34 8.95
CA TYR A 114 -5.85 -14.32 9.54
C TYR A 114 -6.64 -13.82 10.76
N GLY A 115 -7.97 -13.82 10.59
CA GLY A 115 -8.93 -13.48 11.63
C GLY A 115 -9.26 -11.99 11.76
N LEU A 116 -8.72 -11.13 10.90
CA LEU A 116 -9.06 -9.70 10.82
C LEU A 116 -10.45 -9.48 10.20
N ASP A 117 -10.87 -10.34 9.28
CA ASP A 117 -12.04 -10.16 8.40
C ASP A 117 -13.33 -9.80 9.17
N GLN A 118 -13.65 -10.54 10.23
CA GLN A 118 -14.85 -10.33 11.02
C GLN A 118 -14.87 -8.95 11.74
N TYR A 119 -13.70 -8.35 11.95
CA TYR A 119 -13.57 -7.06 12.63
C TYR A 119 -13.49 -5.90 11.66
N ILE A 120 -12.69 -6.04 10.58
CA ILE A 120 -12.45 -4.92 9.67
C ILE A 120 -13.66 -4.56 8.81
N ARG A 121 -14.45 -5.55 8.36
CA ARG A 121 -15.63 -5.26 7.51
C ARG A 121 -16.65 -4.34 8.19
N PRO A 122 -17.05 -4.56 9.46
CA PRO A 122 -17.92 -3.62 10.16
C PRO A 122 -17.31 -2.24 10.35
N GLN A 123 -15.98 -2.15 10.56
CA GLN A 123 -15.31 -0.85 10.70
C GLN A 123 -15.27 -0.09 9.38
N MET A 124 -14.98 -0.76 8.27
CA MET A 124 -15.03 -0.13 6.94
C MET A 124 -16.47 0.26 6.55
N LYS A 125 -17.49 -0.43 7.05
CA LYS A 125 -18.89 -0.02 6.89
C LYS A 125 -19.22 1.27 7.66
N LYS A 126 -18.51 1.60 8.76
CA LYS A 126 -18.59 2.93 9.39
C LYS A 126 -17.95 4.01 8.53
N VAL A 127 -16.86 3.68 7.83
CA VAL A 127 -16.16 4.61 6.93
C VAL A 127 -17.01 4.90 5.69
N PHE A 128 -17.59 3.87 5.08
CA PHE A 128 -18.44 3.93 3.90
C PHE A 128 -19.75 3.15 4.12
N PRO A 129 -20.76 3.76 4.78
CA PRO A 129 -22.03 3.08 5.00
C PRO A 129 -22.74 2.63 3.70
N GLU A 130 -22.47 3.34 2.60
CA GLU A 130 -23.07 3.12 1.29
C GLU A 130 -22.32 2.11 0.40
N LEU A 131 -21.10 1.70 0.79
CA LEU A 131 -20.29 0.77 -0.02
C LEU A 131 -20.18 -0.59 0.66
N ASP A 132 -20.03 -1.61 -0.15
CA ASP A 132 -19.64 -2.96 0.26
C ASP A 132 -18.34 -3.35 -0.43
N PHE A 133 -17.55 -4.21 0.21
CA PHE A 133 -16.42 -4.84 -0.44
C PHE A 133 -16.89 -5.73 -1.58
N VAL A 134 -16.39 -5.47 -2.78
CA VAL A 134 -16.65 -6.29 -3.95
C VAL A 134 -15.38 -7.04 -4.36
N GLU A 135 -15.51 -8.32 -4.65
CA GLU A 135 -14.37 -9.08 -5.17
C GLU A 135 -13.98 -8.56 -6.55
N LEU A 136 -12.70 -8.21 -6.70
CA LEU A 136 -12.17 -7.74 -7.97
C LEU A 136 -11.97 -8.95 -8.91
N PRO A 137 -12.51 -8.89 -10.13
CA PRO A 137 -12.37 -9.99 -11.07
C PRO A 137 -10.91 -10.16 -11.50
N VAL A 138 -10.53 -11.37 -11.91
CA VAL A 138 -9.15 -11.70 -12.27
C VAL A 138 -8.55 -10.83 -13.39
N ASN A 139 -9.39 -10.24 -14.23
CA ASN A 139 -8.99 -9.28 -15.27
C ASN A 139 -8.93 -7.82 -14.80
N HIS A 140 -9.08 -7.57 -13.49
CA HIS A 140 -8.97 -6.22 -12.96
C HIS A 140 -7.55 -5.68 -13.17
N PRO A 141 -7.37 -4.40 -13.60
CA PRO A 141 -6.04 -3.83 -13.91
C PRO A 141 -5.01 -3.93 -12.79
N ILE A 142 -5.42 -4.00 -11.52
CA ILE A 142 -4.51 -4.15 -10.37
C ILE A 142 -3.64 -5.42 -10.47
N TYR A 143 -4.14 -6.46 -11.14
CA TYR A 143 -3.41 -7.72 -11.34
C TYR A 143 -2.51 -7.71 -12.57
N HIS A 144 -2.62 -6.69 -13.43
CA HIS A 144 -1.99 -6.62 -14.76
C HIS A 144 -1.25 -5.29 -14.97
N GLN A 145 -0.40 -4.91 -14.01
CA GLN A 145 0.46 -3.74 -14.14
C GLN A 145 1.80 -4.15 -14.76
N LYS A 146 2.90 -3.96 -14.07
CA LYS A 146 4.22 -4.42 -14.52
C LYS A 146 4.31 -5.95 -14.60
N TYR A 147 3.65 -6.64 -13.68
CA TYR A 147 3.64 -8.09 -13.59
C TYR A 147 2.25 -8.63 -13.88
N ASP A 148 2.19 -9.76 -14.58
CA ASP A 148 0.94 -10.40 -14.96
C ASP A 148 0.55 -11.49 -13.96
N PHE A 149 -0.67 -11.38 -13.39
CA PHE A 149 -1.28 -12.35 -12.50
C PHE A 149 -2.61 -12.83 -13.11
N PRO A 150 -2.57 -13.75 -14.09
CA PRO A 150 -3.75 -14.16 -14.85
C PRO A 150 -4.81 -14.87 -14.01
N ASN A 151 -4.42 -15.38 -12.85
CA ASN A 151 -5.34 -16.01 -11.89
C ASN A 151 -5.77 -15.06 -10.75
N GLY A 152 -5.46 -13.75 -10.86
CA GLY A 152 -5.76 -12.76 -9.83
C GLY A 152 -4.78 -12.81 -8.64
N LEU A 153 -5.27 -12.54 -7.43
CA LEU A 153 -4.45 -12.46 -6.23
C LEU A 153 -3.73 -13.79 -5.93
N PRO A 154 -2.40 -13.81 -5.79
CA PRO A 154 -1.68 -15.04 -5.44
C PRO A 154 -1.93 -15.43 -3.98
N LYS A 155 -2.02 -16.72 -3.68
CA LYS A 155 -1.94 -17.26 -2.32
C LYS A 155 -0.47 -17.26 -1.90
N ILE A 156 -0.17 -16.65 -0.76
CA ILE A 156 1.20 -16.54 -0.24
C ILE A 156 1.40 -17.49 0.95
N HIS A 157 0.50 -17.43 1.91
CA HIS A 157 0.53 -18.31 3.08
C HIS A 157 -0.80 -19.08 3.23
N GLU A 158 -0.75 -20.28 3.82
CA GLU A 158 -1.92 -21.13 4.03
C GLU A 158 -2.39 -21.08 5.48
N HIS A 159 -3.69 -20.88 5.67
CA HIS A 159 -4.33 -20.96 6.98
C HIS A 159 -5.35 -22.10 7.02
N ASP A 160 -6.50 -21.93 6.38
CA ASP A 160 -7.62 -22.87 6.47
C ASP A 160 -8.07 -23.41 5.10
N GLY A 161 -7.19 -23.36 4.11
CA GLY A 161 -7.41 -23.94 2.77
C GLY A 161 -8.33 -23.14 1.86
N LYS A 162 -8.71 -21.91 2.26
CA LYS A 162 -9.51 -21.03 1.40
C LYS A 162 -8.62 -20.38 0.33
N ARG A 163 -9.24 -20.00 -0.78
CA ARG A 163 -8.53 -19.28 -1.85
C ARG A 163 -8.26 -17.83 -1.46
N ALA A 164 -7.18 -17.28 -1.98
CA ALA A 164 -6.91 -15.85 -1.90
C ALA A 164 -7.99 -15.05 -2.68
N GLN A 165 -8.45 -13.94 -2.11
CA GLN A 165 -9.45 -13.05 -2.67
C GLN A 165 -9.03 -11.59 -2.50
N GLY A 166 -9.06 -10.84 -3.59
CA GLY A 166 -8.85 -9.39 -3.54
C GLY A 166 -10.19 -8.67 -3.59
N PHE A 167 -10.50 -7.92 -2.53
CA PHE A 167 -11.72 -7.12 -2.46
C PHE A 167 -11.40 -5.63 -2.62
N GLY A 168 -12.30 -4.91 -3.26
CA GLY A 168 -12.20 -3.47 -3.43
C GLY A 168 -13.35 -2.69 -2.80
N LEU A 169 -13.06 -1.50 -2.26
CA LEU A 169 -14.05 -0.46 -2.07
C LEU A 169 -13.90 0.55 -3.20
N ILE A 170 -14.96 0.74 -3.97
CA ILE A 170 -14.96 1.61 -5.15
C ILE A 170 -15.84 2.83 -4.86
N TYR A 171 -15.21 3.99 -4.72
CA TYR A 171 -15.91 5.25 -4.50
C TYR A 171 -15.84 6.13 -5.75
N LYS A 172 -17.00 6.45 -6.33
CA LYS A 172 -17.12 7.26 -7.56
C LYS A 172 -16.20 6.79 -8.70
N GLY A 173 -16.12 5.48 -8.90
CA GLY A 173 -15.32 4.86 -9.96
C GLY A 173 -13.84 4.68 -9.65
N ARG A 174 -13.33 5.19 -8.52
CA ARG A 174 -11.96 4.99 -8.06
C ARG A 174 -11.89 3.88 -7.00
N LEU A 175 -10.94 2.96 -7.14
CA LEU A 175 -10.60 2.02 -6.08
C LEU A 175 -9.90 2.79 -4.95
N VAL A 176 -10.52 2.87 -3.78
CA VAL A 176 -10.00 3.64 -2.64
C VAL A 176 -9.39 2.75 -1.56
N CYS A 177 -9.79 1.48 -1.54
CA CYS A 177 -9.25 0.47 -0.63
C CYS A 177 -9.15 -0.87 -1.35
N PHE A 178 -8.03 -1.54 -1.18
CA PHE A 178 -7.83 -2.92 -1.61
C PHE A 178 -7.60 -3.80 -0.38
N TYR A 179 -8.40 -4.84 -0.25
CA TYR A 179 -8.35 -5.78 0.86
C TYR A 179 -7.96 -7.15 0.35
N THR A 180 -6.83 -7.66 0.80
CA THR A 180 -6.31 -8.99 0.47
C THR A 180 -6.70 -9.97 1.58
N TYR A 181 -7.68 -10.83 1.27
CA TYR A 181 -8.25 -11.81 2.17
C TYR A 181 -7.68 -13.19 1.85
N GLU A 182 -7.31 -13.96 2.88
CA GLU A 182 -6.75 -15.32 2.73
C GLU A 182 -5.48 -15.36 1.84
N CYS A 183 -4.70 -14.28 1.85
CA CYS A 183 -3.53 -14.13 0.98
C CYS A 183 -2.23 -14.06 1.77
N ASP A 184 -2.20 -13.25 2.83
CA ASP A 184 -1.01 -12.87 3.60
C ASP A 184 0.08 -12.24 2.73
N LEU A 185 -0.32 -11.20 2.02
CA LEU A 185 0.59 -10.52 1.12
C LEU A 185 1.74 -9.85 1.90
N GLY A 186 1.43 -9.28 3.09
CA GLY A 186 2.38 -8.68 4.01
C GLY A 186 3.43 -9.66 4.50
N ASN A 187 3.04 -10.86 4.88
CA ASN A 187 3.96 -11.93 5.24
C ASN A 187 4.97 -12.21 4.12
N GLY A 188 4.50 -12.22 2.88
CA GLY A 188 5.36 -12.43 1.72
C GLY A 188 6.31 -11.26 1.42
N TRP A 189 6.09 -10.07 2.00
CA TRP A 189 7.03 -8.95 1.90
C TRP A 189 8.09 -8.95 3.00
N GLU A 190 7.87 -9.72 4.10
CA GLU A 190 8.83 -9.84 5.19
C GLU A 190 10.20 -10.35 4.74
N ASP A 191 11.19 -10.24 5.62
CA ASP A 191 12.50 -10.83 5.41
C ASP A 191 12.38 -12.34 5.21
N TYR A 192 13.15 -12.86 4.26
CA TYR A 192 13.17 -14.31 4.01
C TYR A 192 13.52 -15.11 5.27
N GLY A 193 12.68 -16.08 5.58
CA GLY A 193 12.85 -16.94 6.76
C GLY A 193 12.17 -16.41 8.02
N THR A 194 11.40 -15.32 7.95
CA THR A 194 10.58 -14.83 9.07
C THR A 194 9.50 -15.85 9.43
N TYR A 195 8.84 -16.41 8.43
CA TYR A 195 7.82 -17.44 8.62
C TYR A 195 8.30 -18.81 8.14
N ALA A 196 7.99 -19.84 8.95
CA ALA A 196 8.35 -21.23 8.61
C ALA A 196 7.53 -21.70 7.39
N GLY A 197 8.22 -22.23 6.39
CA GLY A 197 7.57 -22.75 5.16
C GLY A 197 7.45 -21.74 4.02
N ASP A 198 7.76 -20.48 4.24
CA ASP A 198 7.76 -19.49 3.16
C ASP A 198 8.92 -19.73 2.20
N THR A 199 8.58 -19.78 0.91
CA THR A 199 9.55 -19.98 -0.16
C THR A 199 9.99 -18.66 -0.77
N GLN A 200 11.21 -18.64 -1.33
CA GLN A 200 11.65 -17.47 -2.12
C GLN A 200 10.71 -17.18 -3.30
N GLU A 201 10.10 -18.21 -3.87
CA GLU A 201 9.13 -18.05 -4.96
C GLU A 201 7.86 -17.33 -4.49
N ALA A 202 7.29 -17.74 -3.35
CA ALA A 202 6.13 -17.08 -2.74
C ALA A 202 6.46 -15.62 -2.41
N ARG A 203 7.62 -15.37 -1.79
CA ARG A 203 8.11 -14.02 -1.49
C ARG A 203 8.22 -13.15 -2.75
N GLN A 204 8.80 -13.67 -3.82
CA GLN A 204 8.90 -12.95 -5.10
C GLN A 204 7.52 -12.66 -5.71
N LYS A 205 6.57 -13.60 -5.62
CA LYS A 205 5.19 -13.37 -6.05
C LYS A 205 4.53 -12.25 -5.25
N ALA A 206 4.70 -12.26 -3.93
CA ALA A 206 4.15 -11.23 -3.05
C ALA A 206 4.71 -9.84 -3.38
N LEU A 207 6.03 -9.69 -3.50
CA LEU A 207 6.68 -8.42 -3.85
C LEU A 207 6.25 -7.91 -5.23
N LYS A 208 6.10 -8.80 -6.22
CA LYS A 208 5.59 -8.45 -7.56
C LYS A 208 4.13 -7.97 -7.49
N MET A 209 3.28 -8.63 -6.70
CA MET A 209 1.89 -8.19 -6.51
C MET A 209 1.83 -6.85 -5.77
N GLY A 210 2.67 -6.65 -4.75
CA GLY A 210 2.81 -5.36 -4.08
C GLY A 210 3.25 -4.24 -5.02
N ALA A 211 4.22 -4.52 -5.91
CA ALA A 211 4.64 -3.56 -6.94
C ALA A 211 3.49 -3.23 -7.92
N ASN A 212 2.69 -4.20 -8.33
CA ASN A 212 1.49 -3.94 -9.13
C ASN A 212 0.51 -3.04 -8.39
N LEU A 213 0.26 -3.31 -7.11
CA LEU A 213 -0.60 -2.49 -6.27
C LEU A 213 -0.11 -1.03 -6.22
N ILE A 214 1.17 -0.82 -5.95
CA ILE A 214 1.78 0.52 -5.94
C ILE A 214 1.65 1.19 -7.31
N GLN A 215 2.00 0.51 -8.40
CA GLN A 215 1.90 1.08 -9.74
C GLN A 215 0.45 1.46 -10.07
N TYR A 216 -0.52 0.59 -9.78
CA TYR A 216 -1.93 0.85 -10.03
C TYR A 216 -2.42 2.12 -9.31
N ILE A 217 -2.06 2.29 -8.03
CA ILE A 217 -2.50 3.43 -7.22
C ILE A 217 -2.01 4.76 -7.79
N PHE A 218 -0.79 4.81 -8.29
CA PHE A 218 -0.22 6.04 -8.84
C PHE A 218 -0.57 6.28 -10.32
N THR A 219 -1.31 5.38 -10.96
CA THR A 219 -1.70 5.49 -12.39
C THR A 219 -3.20 5.48 -12.64
N GLN A 220 -4.04 5.25 -11.61
CA GLN A 220 -5.50 5.28 -11.73
C GLN A 220 -6.11 6.69 -11.82
#